data_e2125e109dfbb28a000a071eae512236
#
_entry.id   e2125e109dfbb28a000a071eae512236
#
_cell.length_a   1.000
_cell.length_b   1.000
_cell.length_c   1.000
_cell.angle_alpha   90.00
_cell.angle_beta   90.00
_cell.angle_gamma   90.00
#
_symmetry.space_group_name_H-M   'P 1'
#
loop_
_entity.id
_entity.type
_entity.pdbx_description
1 polymer ?
#
loop_
_entity_poly.entity_id
_entity_poly.type
_entity_poly.pdbx_seq_one_letter_code
_entity_poly.pdbx_strand_id
1 'polypeptide(L)'
;MPKALPTLDEFFAALPADRRETMTTLHKAIRKAVPKLAPAVMTGMGPSPIIGYGKYRYRSASGREGDWFLIGLAAAKSNYSLHVCVGGKDGYLVEKNATKLGKVKTGRSCINFKKLEDLKLEAAMGLVKQAEKTGGINAVA
;
A
#
# COMPACT_ATOMS: atom_id res chain seq x y z
N MET A 1 -1.18 -12.89 -24.88
CA MET A 1 -0.02 -12.16 -24.32
C MET A 1 -0.46 -11.32 -23.15
N PRO A 2 0.17 -11.44 -22.00
CA PRO A 2 -0.17 -10.57 -20.89
C PRO A 2 0.14 -9.12 -21.24
N LYS A 3 -0.75 -8.24 -20.85
CA LYS A 3 -0.60 -6.81 -21.09
C LYS A 3 0.52 -6.29 -20.19
N ALA A 4 1.46 -5.54 -20.75
CA ALA A 4 2.52 -4.92 -19.96
C ALA A 4 1.92 -3.93 -18.96
N LEU A 5 2.49 -3.89 -17.75
CA LEU A 5 2.07 -2.93 -16.75
C LEU A 5 2.51 -1.52 -17.16
N PRO A 6 1.73 -0.47 -16.85
CA PRO A 6 2.14 0.89 -17.14
C PRO A 6 3.35 1.29 -16.28
N THR A 7 4.07 2.30 -16.73
CA THR A 7 5.10 2.94 -15.90
C THR A 7 4.41 3.77 -14.83
N LEU A 8 5.17 4.24 -13.84
CA LEU A 8 4.62 5.15 -12.81
C LEU A 8 4.03 6.40 -13.45
N ASP A 9 4.73 7.01 -14.40
CA ASP A 9 4.24 8.20 -15.08
C ASP A 9 2.93 7.93 -15.81
N GLU A 10 2.85 6.80 -16.51
CA GLU A 10 1.63 6.39 -17.20
C GLU A 10 0.49 6.13 -16.22
N PHE A 11 0.79 5.51 -15.09
CA PHE A 11 -0.19 5.23 -14.04
C PHE A 11 -0.82 6.53 -13.53
N PHE A 12 0.00 7.52 -13.19
CA PHE A 12 -0.51 8.81 -12.73
C PHE A 12 -1.24 9.57 -13.82
N ALA A 13 -0.74 9.54 -15.05
CA ALA A 13 -1.36 10.23 -16.16
C ALA A 13 -2.75 9.69 -16.48
N ALA A 14 -3.00 8.42 -16.24
CA ALA A 14 -4.29 7.79 -16.49
C ALA A 14 -5.35 8.13 -15.43
N LEU A 15 -4.95 8.68 -14.28
CA LEU A 15 -5.89 9.02 -13.21
C LEU A 15 -6.64 10.32 -13.54
N PRO A 16 -7.93 10.43 -13.16
CA PRO A 16 -8.63 11.72 -13.20
C PRO A 16 -7.86 12.77 -12.40
N ALA A 17 -7.96 14.03 -12.80
CA ALA A 17 -7.16 15.12 -12.22
C ALA A 17 -7.29 15.23 -10.70
N ASP A 18 -8.50 15.13 -10.18
CA ASP A 18 -8.75 15.19 -8.72
C ASP A 18 -8.08 14.04 -7.97
N ARG A 19 -8.13 12.84 -8.54
CA ARG A 19 -7.51 11.66 -7.95
C ARG A 19 -5.99 11.70 -8.07
N ARG A 20 -5.50 12.24 -9.16
CA ARG A 20 -4.06 12.37 -9.41
C ARG A 20 -3.41 13.21 -8.32
N GLU A 21 -4.04 14.31 -7.92
CA GLU A 21 -3.52 15.18 -6.88
C GLU A 21 -3.38 14.44 -5.54
N THR A 22 -4.45 13.75 -5.11
CA THR A 22 -4.44 12.97 -3.87
C THR A 22 -3.40 11.86 -3.93
N MET A 23 -3.36 11.11 -5.01
CA MET A 23 -2.41 10.02 -5.18
C MET A 23 -0.97 10.53 -5.20
N THR A 24 -0.73 11.68 -5.82
CA THR A 24 0.61 12.29 -5.84
C THR A 24 1.03 12.69 -4.43
N THR A 25 0.13 13.27 -3.65
CA THR A 25 0.41 13.65 -2.26
C THR A 25 0.77 12.43 -1.42
N LEU A 26 -0.02 11.36 -1.54
CA LEU A 26 0.24 10.11 -0.82
C LEU A 26 1.56 9.47 -1.26
N HIS A 27 1.82 9.45 -2.56
CA HIS A 27 3.06 8.90 -3.11
C HIS A 27 4.29 9.64 -2.55
N LYS A 28 4.25 10.96 -2.57
CA LYS A 28 5.35 11.78 -2.01
C LYS A 28 5.56 11.53 -0.53
N ALA A 29 4.46 11.40 0.23
CA ALA A 29 4.54 11.13 1.66
C ALA A 29 5.19 9.76 1.93
N ILE A 30 4.80 8.74 1.18
CA ILE A 30 5.40 7.41 1.31
C ILE A 30 6.87 7.43 0.95
N ARG A 31 7.24 8.11 -0.14
CA ARG A 31 8.64 8.23 -0.57
C ARG A 31 9.50 8.95 0.48
N LYS A 32 8.94 9.96 1.14
CA LYS A 32 9.61 10.68 2.20
C LYS A 32 9.79 9.81 3.45
N ALA A 33 8.76 9.03 3.78
CA ALA A 33 8.77 8.18 4.97
C ALA A 33 9.74 7.00 4.81
N VAL A 34 9.75 6.37 3.63
CA VAL A 34 10.55 5.16 3.37
C VAL A 34 11.29 5.28 2.04
N PRO A 35 12.28 6.19 1.95
CA PRO A 35 12.96 6.45 0.68
C PRO A 35 13.72 5.24 0.11
N LYS A 36 14.01 4.26 0.94
CA LYS A 36 14.72 3.05 0.50
C LYS A 36 13.81 2.04 -0.23
N LEU A 37 12.48 2.17 -0.06
CA LEU A 37 11.53 1.27 -0.72
C LEU A 37 11.21 1.80 -2.11
N ALA A 38 11.73 1.13 -3.13
CA ALA A 38 11.53 1.54 -4.51
C ALA A 38 10.08 1.32 -4.94
N PRO A 39 9.45 2.32 -5.59
CA PRO A 39 8.09 2.16 -6.11
C PRO A 39 8.08 1.46 -7.47
N ALA A 40 7.03 0.67 -7.70
CA ALA A 40 6.81 0.05 -9.00
C ALA A 40 5.31 -0.22 -9.18
N VAL A 41 4.84 -0.12 -10.42
CA VAL A 41 3.46 -0.50 -10.73
C VAL A 41 3.40 -2.02 -10.72
N MET A 42 2.46 -2.58 -9.99
CA MET A 42 2.33 -4.02 -9.82
C MET A 42 0.88 -4.47 -10.01
N THR A 43 0.69 -5.75 -10.27
CA THR A 43 -0.63 -6.36 -10.24
C THR A 43 -1.02 -6.55 -8.77
N GLY A 44 -2.15 -5.94 -8.40
CA GLY A 44 -2.68 -6.08 -7.04
C GLY A 44 -3.68 -7.21 -6.93
N MET A 45 -4.55 -7.12 -5.93
CA MET A 45 -5.58 -8.14 -5.70
C MET A 45 -6.79 -7.98 -6.60
N GLY A 46 -6.86 -6.93 -7.39
CA GLY A 46 -7.98 -6.66 -8.28
C GLY A 46 -7.53 -6.52 -9.73
N PRO A 47 -8.45 -6.15 -10.63
CA PRO A 47 -8.12 -6.00 -12.05
C PRO A 47 -7.28 -4.78 -12.36
N SER A 48 -7.24 -3.81 -11.46
CA SER A 48 -6.47 -2.57 -11.68
C SER A 48 -5.08 -2.69 -11.07
N PRO A 49 -4.07 -2.11 -11.72
CA PRO A 49 -2.72 -2.09 -11.15
C PRO A 49 -2.64 -1.17 -9.94
N ILE A 50 -1.65 -1.40 -9.10
CA ILE A 50 -1.38 -0.59 -7.92
C ILE A 50 0.09 -0.19 -7.91
N ILE A 51 0.43 0.80 -7.08
CA ILE A 51 1.84 1.13 -6.84
C ILE A 51 2.29 0.35 -5.62
N GLY A 52 3.29 -0.53 -5.80
CA GLY A 52 3.89 -1.27 -4.70
C GLY A 52 5.22 -0.64 -4.31
N TYR A 53 5.51 -0.59 -3.03
CA TYR A 53 6.75 -0.06 -2.49
C TYR A 53 7.42 -1.17 -1.68
N GLY A 54 8.67 -1.48 -1.98
CA GLY A 54 9.39 -2.51 -1.27
C GLY A 54 8.92 -3.92 -1.62
N LYS A 55 9.30 -4.39 -2.79
CA LYS A 55 8.99 -5.75 -3.22
C LYS A 55 9.69 -6.76 -2.31
N TYR A 56 8.95 -7.79 -1.87
CA TYR A 56 9.53 -8.84 -1.06
C TYR A 56 8.99 -10.20 -1.48
N ARG A 57 9.65 -11.27 -1.04
CA ARG A 57 9.21 -12.63 -1.31
C ARG A 57 8.53 -13.20 -0.07
N TYR A 58 7.36 -13.77 -0.26
CA TYR A 58 6.59 -14.35 0.84
C TYR A 58 6.44 -15.87 0.66
N ARG A 59 6.15 -16.56 1.78
CA ARG A 59 5.75 -17.95 1.78
C ARG A 59 4.49 -18.09 2.62
N SER A 60 3.41 -18.58 2.02
CA SER A 60 2.15 -18.80 2.72
C SER A 60 2.20 -20.07 3.57
N ALA A 61 1.20 -20.26 4.43
CA ALA A 61 1.09 -21.45 5.26
C ALA A 61 1.02 -22.74 4.44
N SER A 62 0.51 -22.68 3.21
CA SER A 62 0.44 -23.82 2.31
C SER A 62 1.76 -24.10 1.59
N GLY A 63 2.80 -23.30 1.82
CA GLY A 63 4.09 -23.45 1.17
C GLY A 63 4.23 -22.68 -0.15
N ARG A 64 3.18 -22.00 -0.60
CA ARG A 64 3.23 -21.21 -1.83
C ARG A 64 4.10 -19.97 -1.63
N GLU A 65 5.02 -19.73 -2.55
CA GLU A 65 5.88 -18.55 -2.53
C GLU A 65 5.53 -17.62 -3.68
N GLY A 66 5.83 -16.35 -3.51
CA GLY A 66 5.61 -15.36 -4.56
C GLY A 66 6.19 -14.02 -4.17
N ASP A 67 6.10 -13.08 -5.11
CA ASP A 67 6.52 -11.71 -4.88
C ASP A 67 5.32 -10.86 -4.49
N TRP A 68 5.52 -9.96 -3.55
CA TRP A 68 4.48 -9.04 -3.08
C TRP A 68 5.11 -7.71 -2.71
N PHE A 69 4.28 -6.76 -2.34
CA PHE A 69 4.73 -5.43 -1.91
C PHE A 69 4.56 -5.27 -0.40
N LEU A 70 5.45 -4.51 0.20
CA LEU A 70 5.37 -4.19 1.62
C LEU A 70 4.32 -3.10 1.87
N ILE A 71 4.35 -2.06 1.04
CA ILE A 71 3.38 -0.96 1.05
C ILE A 71 2.72 -0.93 -0.32
N GLY A 72 1.43 -0.69 -0.37
CA GLY A 72 0.70 -0.56 -1.63
C GLY A 72 -0.20 0.66 -1.62
N LEU A 73 -0.34 1.32 -2.76
CA LEU A 73 -1.19 2.49 -2.92
C LEU A 73 -2.04 2.31 -4.17
N ALA A 74 -3.35 2.42 -4.01
CA ALA A 74 -4.29 2.26 -5.10
C ALA A 74 -5.41 3.27 -5.05
N ALA A 75 -5.95 3.63 -6.21
CA ALA A 75 -7.16 4.42 -6.33
C ALA A 75 -8.24 3.54 -6.93
N ALA A 76 -9.32 3.34 -6.21
CA ALA A 76 -10.48 2.62 -6.70
C ALA A 76 -11.51 3.64 -7.20
N LYS A 77 -12.65 3.14 -7.70
CA LYS A 77 -13.67 3.99 -8.31
C LYS A 77 -14.22 5.07 -7.36
N SER A 78 -14.36 4.73 -6.08
CA SER A 78 -14.98 5.63 -5.09
C SER A 78 -14.13 5.86 -3.84
N ASN A 79 -12.94 5.27 -3.78
CA ASN A 79 -12.08 5.41 -2.60
C ASN A 79 -10.63 5.17 -2.94
N TYR A 80 -9.77 5.42 -1.96
CA TYR A 80 -8.34 5.13 -2.03
C TYR A 80 -8.02 4.01 -1.06
N SER A 81 -6.99 3.24 -1.38
CA SER A 81 -6.52 2.16 -0.51
C SER A 81 -5.02 2.27 -0.29
N LEU A 82 -4.63 2.26 0.97
CA LEU A 82 -3.23 2.17 1.38
C LEU A 82 -3.05 0.82 2.06
N HIS A 83 -2.13 0.03 1.55
CA HIS A 83 -1.84 -1.29 2.11
C HIS A 83 -0.54 -1.23 2.89
N VAL A 84 -0.55 -1.73 4.12
CA VAL A 84 0.64 -1.87 4.96
C VAL A 84 0.69 -3.34 5.37
N CYS A 85 1.50 -4.11 4.66
CA CYS A 85 1.51 -5.56 4.75
C CYS A 85 2.39 -6.07 5.88
N VAL A 86 1.98 -5.79 7.12
CA VAL A 86 2.68 -6.26 8.31
C VAL A 86 1.71 -7.01 9.20
N GLY A 87 2.08 -8.21 9.60
CA GLY A 87 1.25 -9.02 10.48
C GLY A 87 2.02 -10.22 11.02
N GLY A 88 1.47 -10.86 12.04
CA GLY A 88 2.09 -12.02 12.67
C GLY A 88 1.23 -12.55 13.82
N LYS A 89 1.87 -13.21 14.78
CA LYS A 89 1.20 -13.79 15.93
C LYS A 89 0.33 -12.80 16.70
N ASP A 90 0.79 -11.57 16.80
CA ASP A 90 0.13 -10.53 17.58
C ASP A 90 -0.92 -9.75 16.76
N GLY A 91 -1.25 -10.23 15.57
CA GLY A 91 -2.23 -9.59 14.69
C GLY A 91 -1.59 -8.69 13.64
N TYR A 92 -2.43 -7.97 12.92
CA TYR A 92 -1.99 -7.12 11.83
C TYR A 92 -1.80 -5.68 12.30
N LEU A 93 -0.74 -5.05 11.81
CA LEU A 93 -0.38 -3.69 12.21
C LEU A 93 -1.51 -2.70 11.96
N VAL A 94 -2.16 -2.78 10.82
CA VAL A 94 -3.28 -1.90 10.48
C VAL A 94 -4.45 -2.08 11.46
N GLU A 95 -4.84 -3.32 11.74
CA GLU A 95 -5.93 -3.61 12.67
C GLU A 95 -5.66 -3.06 14.07
N LYS A 96 -4.44 -3.20 14.55
CA LYS A 96 -4.05 -2.72 15.88
C LYS A 96 -4.13 -1.21 16.00
N ASN A 97 -4.01 -0.48 14.89
CA ASN A 97 -3.93 0.97 14.88
C ASN A 97 -5.14 1.61 14.20
N ALA A 98 -6.18 0.84 13.90
CA ALA A 98 -7.33 1.31 13.13
C ALA A 98 -7.94 2.60 13.67
N THR A 99 -8.10 2.70 15.00
CA THR A 99 -8.73 3.88 15.63
C THR A 99 -7.86 5.14 15.54
N LYS A 100 -6.57 5.00 15.25
CA LYS A 100 -5.64 6.12 15.17
C LYS A 100 -5.53 6.71 13.76
N LEU A 101 -6.15 6.07 12.77
CA LEU A 101 -5.95 6.40 11.35
C LEU A 101 -6.98 7.39 10.79
N GLY A 102 -7.97 7.77 11.56
CA GLY A 102 -8.99 8.74 11.13
C GLY A 102 -10.30 8.08 10.71
N LYS A 103 -11.01 8.75 9.80
CA LYS A 103 -12.31 8.26 9.30
C LYS A 103 -12.08 7.28 8.15
N VAL A 104 -11.61 6.10 8.49
CA VAL A 104 -11.21 5.09 7.51
C VAL A 104 -11.88 3.76 7.82
N LYS A 105 -11.94 2.90 6.81
CA LYS A 105 -12.34 1.50 6.97
C LYS A 105 -11.08 0.67 6.81
N THR A 106 -10.84 -0.22 7.76
CA THR A 106 -9.64 -1.06 7.69
C THR A 106 -9.99 -2.53 7.51
N GLY A 107 -9.14 -3.22 6.74
CA GLY A 107 -9.08 -4.66 6.73
C GLY A 107 -7.86 -5.09 7.52
N ARG A 108 -7.34 -6.28 7.25
CA ARG A 108 -6.16 -6.79 7.97
C ARG A 108 -4.91 -5.98 7.69
N SER A 109 -4.71 -5.61 6.42
CA SER A 109 -3.52 -4.86 6.00
C SER A 109 -3.86 -3.69 5.10
N CYS A 110 -5.12 -3.28 5.01
CA CYS A 110 -5.52 -2.18 4.14
C CYS A 110 -6.27 -1.09 4.90
N ILE A 111 -6.08 0.14 4.44
CA ILE A 111 -6.74 1.33 4.96
C ILE A 111 -7.49 1.93 3.79
N ASN A 112 -8.82 1.99 3.88
CA ASN A 112 -9.68 2.53 2.82
C ASN A 112 -10.28 3.85 3.26
N PHE A 113 -10.21 4.86 2.42
CA PHE A 113 -10.73 6.19 2.73
C PHE A 113 -11.22 6.88 1.45
N LYS A 114 -12.20 7.77 1.60
CA LYS A 114 -12.80 8.47 0.46
C LYS A 114 -12.06 9.75 0.08
N LYS A 115 -11.50 10.44 1.08
CA LYS A 115 -10.80 11.72 0.90
C LYS A 115 -9.51 11.71 1.66
N LEU A 116 -8.53 12.47 1.20
CA LEU A 116 -7.25 12.59 1.90
C LEU A 116 -7.44 13.10 3.34
N GLU A 117 -8.37 14.03 3.53
CA GLU A 117 -8.65 14.62 4.84
C GLU A 117 -9.18 13.60 5.85
N ASP A 118 -9.78 12.51 5.39
CA ASP A 118 -10.30 11.45 6.26
C ASP A 118 -9.17 10.60 6.87
N LEU A 119 -8.00 10.61 6.25
CA LEU A 119 -6.83 9.86 6.71
C LEU A 119 -5.94 10.74 7.57
N LYS A 120 -5.58 10.25 8.75
CA LYS A 120 -4.54 10.89 9.56
C LYS A 120 -3.19 10.49 8.98
N LEU A 121 -2.67 11.32 8.09
CA LEU A 121 -1.49 11.03 7.30
C LEU A 121 -0.26 10.70 8.14
N GLU A 122 -0.03 11.45 9.21
CA GLU A 122 1.12 11.20 10.09
C GLU A 122 1.07 9.82 10.74
N ALA A 123 -0.13 9.41 11.18
CA ALA A 123 -0.31 8.10 11.78
C ALA A 123 -0.08 7.00 10.74
N ALA A 124 -0.62 7.19 9.53
CA ALA A 124 -0.43 6.25 8.43
C ALA A 124 1.05 6.11 8.06
N MET A 125 1.77 7.24 7.96
CA MET A 125 3.20 7.22 7.64
C MET A 125 4.01 6.59 8.76
N GLY A 126 3.56 6.70 10.00
CA GLY A 126 4.16 5.98 11.14
C GLY A 126 4.12 4.47 10.94
N LEU A 127 2.97 3.94 10.46
CA LEU A 127 2.83 2.52 10.15
C LEU A 127 3.73 2.12 8.97
N VAL A 128 3.82 2.97 7.96
CA VAL A 128 4.69 2.74 6.79
C VAL A 128 6.15 2.60 7.23
N LYS A 129 6.62 3.49 8.09
CA LYS A 129 7.99 3.42 8.64
C LYS A 129 8.22 2.16 9.46
N GLN A 130 7.23 1.78 10.27
CA GLN A 130 7.31 0.57 11.07
C GLN A 130 7.37 -0.67 10.18
N ALA A 131 6.64 -0.68 9.07
CA ALA A 131 6.65 -1.78 8.11
C ALA A 131 8.04 -2.01 7.54
N GLU A 132 8.77 -0.95 7.22
CA GLU A 132 10.14 -1.05 6.72
C GLU A 132 11.05 -1.78 7.71
N LYS A 133 10.87 -1.51 9.00
CA LYS A 133 11.67 -2.14 10.06
C LYS A 133 11.28 -3.59 10.31
N THR A 134 9.99 -3.89 10.21
CA THR A 134 9.45 -5.21 10.58
C THR A 134 9.53 -6.23 9.44
N GLY A 135 9.39 -5.78 8.21
CA GLY A 135 9.29 -6.66 7.04
C GLY A 135 7.86 -7.08 6.75
N GLY A 136 7.64 -7.71 5.61
CA GLY A 136 6.31 -8.06 5.13
C GLY A 136 5.70 -9.29 5.78
N ILE A 137 4.40 -9.47 5.56
CA ILE A 137 3.66 -10.65 6.01
C ILE A 137 4.25 -11.90 5.34
N ASN A 138 4.59 -12.90 6.16
CA ASN A 138 5.17 -14.16 5.70
C ASN A 138 6.43 -13.99 4.85
N ALA A 139 7.21 -12.94 5.10
CA ALA A 139 8.46 -12.70 4.36
C ALA A 139 9.42 -13.85 4.55
N VAL A 140 10.07 -14.25 3.44
CA VAL A 140 11.11 -15.27 3.45
C VAL A 140 12.41 -14.61 3.86
N ALA A 141 13.07 -15.20 4.85
CA ALA A 141 14.36 -14.69 5.35
C ALA A 141 15.47 -14.83 4.30
#